data_0ad284726d1178be28ed98b61ded4056
#
_entry.id   0ad284726d1178be28ed98b61ded4056
#
_cell.length_a   1.000
_cell.length_b   1.000
_cell.length_c   1.000
_cell.angle_alpha   90.00
_cell.angle_beta   90.00
_cell.angle_gamma   90.00
#
_symmetry.space_group_name_H-M   'P 1'
#
loop_
_entity.id
_entity.type
_entity.pdbx_description
1 polymer ?
#
loop_
_entity_poly.entity_id
_entity_poly.type
_entity_poly.pdbx_seq_one_letter_code
_entity_poly.pdbx_strand_id
1 'polypeptide(L)'
;MKNDYNIDRIIDNFYSKGYTKFLNPKEFLLVKNELPKRVQNIYKPYNEAVKVIIYKNEMPNIIICKITFNSEVKHTMVLKGLFNLGLKEDTFGDIIIMDNIAYIYLLEELYDYVKYNFELNKISINNIDKIDKDYLKAYEPKFEKIELLVSSLRIDNVISSITNDSRKSIISRFKDNHILLNYDILKKNDIYLKDGDVFSIRRIGKFRYNGIIKNTKKGGFIISIYKYI
;
A
#
# COMPACT_ATOMS: atom_id res chain seq x y z
N MET A 1 -3.51 21.73 6.45
CA MET A 1 -2.23 22.44 6.56
C MET A 1 -0.99 21.57 6.83
N LYS A 2 -1.04 20.34 7.39
CA LYS A 2 0.17 19.48 7.56
C LYS A 2 0.62 18.70 6.31
N ASN A 3 -0.16 18.70 5.23
CA ASN A 3 0.18 17.95 4.01
C ASN A 3 1.04 18.75 2.99
N ASP A 4 0.98 20.09 3.02
CA ASP A 4 1.68 20.92 2.04
C ASP A 4 3.20 20.87 2.21
N TYR A 5 3.67 20.83 3.44
CA TYR A 5 5.12 20.71 3.75
C TYR A 5 5.80 19.46 3.20
N ASN A 6 5.06 18.35 3.04
CA ASN A 6 5.66 17.12 2.54
C ASN A 6 5.83 17.15 1.02
N ILE A 7 4.90 17.73 0.30
CA ILE A 7 4.94 17.82 -1.18
C ILE A 7 6.05 18.75 -1.62
N ASP A 8 6.17 19.93 -1.03
CA ASP A 8 7.26 20.88 -1.34
C ASP A 8 8.63 20.22 -1.15
N ARG A 9 8.84 19.51 -0.04
CA ARG A 9 10.08 18.78 0.21
C ARG A 9 10.34 17.67 -0.82
N ILE A 10 9.30 16.98 -1.30
CA ILE A 10 9.44 15.96 -2.34
C ILE A 10 9.85 16.60 -3.65
N ILE A 11 9.26 17.73 -4.00
CA ILE A 11 9.57 18.52 -5.20
C ILE A 11 11.01 19.07 -5.14
N ASP A 12 11.42 19.64 -4.02
CA ASP A 12 12.78 20.11 -3.78
C ASP A 12 13.81 18.98 -3.94
N ASN A 13 13.53 17.80 -3.38
CA ASN A 13 14.35 16.61 -3.55
C ASN A 13 14.42 16.17 -5.02
N PHE A 14 13.30 16.22 -5.75
CA PHE A 14 13.28 15.90 -7.17
C PHE A 14 14.18 16.85 -7.99
N TYR A 15 14.11 18.15 -7.74
CA TYR A 15 14.95 19.11 -8.45
C TYR A 15 16.43 18.98 -8.08
N SER A 16 16.75 18.65 -6.84
CA SER A 16 18.14 18.50 -6.37
C SER A 16 18.78 17.18 -6.80
N LYS A 17 18.03 16.07 -6.77
CA LYS A 17 18.55 14.71 -7.02
C LYS A 17 18.17 14.14 -8.38
N GLY A 18 17.20 14.75 -9.10
CA GLY A 18 16.66 14.24 -10.34
C GLY A 18 15.62 13.12 -10.18
N TYR A 19 15.26 12.73 -8.96
CA TYR A 19 14.26 11.70 -8.68
C TYR A 19 13.58 11.91 -7.33
N THR A 20 12.37 11.34 -7.19
CA THR A 20 11.69 11.24 -5.90
C THR A 20 12.09 9.96 -5.19
N LYS A 21 11.85 9.89 -3.89
CA LYS A 21 11.77 8.61 -3.18
C LYS A 21 10.49 7.87 -3.59
N PHE A 22 10.19 6.76 -2.92
CA PHE A 22 8.95 6.02 -3.14
C PHE A 22 7.73 6.85 -2.73
N LEU A 23 6.84 7.10 -3.68
CA LEU A 23 5.60 7.86 -3.50
C LEU A 23 4.42 6.92 -3.35
N ASN A 24 3.59 7.15 -2.35
CA ASN A 24 2.28 6.52 -2.29
C ASN A 24 1.34 7.11 -3.37
N PRO A 25 0.18 6.51 -3.67
CA PRO A 25 -0.70 6.97 -4.74
C PRO A 25 -1.15 8.43 -4.62
N LYS A 26 -1.37 8.93 -3.41
CA LYS A 26 -1.75 10.32 -3.17
C LYS A 26 -0.60 11.28 -3.46
N GLU A 27 0.56 11.01 -2.87
CA GLU A 27 1.78 11.80 -3.12
C GLU A 27 2.11 11.82 -4.61
N PHE A 28 2.00 10.65 -5.27
CA PHE A 28 2.21 10.53 -6.71
C PHE A 28 1.31 11.46 -7.51
N LEU A 29 0.00 11.49 -7.22
CA LEU A 29 -0.95 12.35 -7.92
C LEU A 29 -0.64 13.84 -7.71
N LEU A 30 -0.32 14.25 -6.48
CA LEU A 30 0.00 15.62 -6.15
C LEU A 30 1.31 16.05 -6.82
N VAL A 31 2.38 15.30 -6.65
CA VAL A 31 3.70 15.59 -7.23
C VAL A 31 3.65 15.59 -8.76
N LYS A 32 2.94 14.62 -9.36
CA LYS A 32 2.76 14.53 -10.80
C LYS A 32 2.09 15.78 -11.41
N ASN A 33 1.17 16.40 -10.69
CA ASN A 33 0.48 17.60 -11.16
C ASN A 33 1.36 18.86 -11.06
N GLU A 34 2.27 18.92 -10.12
CA GLU A 34 3.19 20.05 -9.91
C GLU A 34 4.42 19.99 -10.83
N LEU A 35 4.89 18.80 -11.20
CA LEU A 35 6.06 18.65 -12.06
C LEU A 35 5.71 18.81 -13.55
N PRO A 36 6.59 19.43 -14.36
CA PRO A 36 6.40 19.52 -15.82
C PRO A 36 6.38 18.12 -16.46
N LYS A 37 5.38 17.82 -17.30
CA LYS A 37 5.20 16.49 -17.94
C LYS A 37 6.45 15.97 -18.66
N ARG A 38 7.23 16.86 -19.28
CA ARG A 38 8.46 16.54 -20.05
C ARG A 38 9.60 15.96 -19.23
N VAL A 39 9.54 16.05 -17.88
CA VAL A 39 10.61 15.59 -16.99
C VAL A 39 10.16 14.44 -16.09
N GLN A 40 9.03 13.81 -16.43
CA GLN A 40 8.42 12.77 -15.60
C GLN A 40 8.57 11.41 -16.29
N ASN A 41 9.61 10.66 -15.95
CA ASN A 41 9.63 9.23 -16.14
C ASN A 41 9.11 8.57 -14.86
N ILE A 42 8.36 7.48 -14.98
CA ILE A 42 7.75 6.81 -13.83
C ILE A 42 8.31 5.38 -13.77
N TYR A 43 8.96 5.07 -12.66
CA TYR A 43 9.30 3.70 -12.32
C TYR A 43 8.18 3.10 -11.48
N LYS A 44 7.61 2.01 -11.99
CA LYS A 44 6.62 1.20 -11.32
C LYS A 44 7.19 -0.21 -11.21
N PRO A 45 7.46 -0.72 -9.99
CA PRO A 45 8.16 -1.98 -9.77
C PRO A 45 7.52 -3.20 -10.47
N TYR A 46 6.21 -3.29 -10.46
CA TYR A 46 5.38 -4.30 -11.13
C TYR A 46 4.00 -3.70 -11.44
N ASN A 47 3.17 -4.40 -12.22
CA ASN A 47 1.91 -3.83 -12.75
C ASN A 47 0.97 -3.24 -11.68
N GLU A 48 0.77 -3.96 -10.58
CA GLU A 48 -0.13 -3.56 -9.47
C GLU A 48 0.62 -2.86 -8.32
N ALA A 49 1.86 -2.40 -8.54
CA ALA A 49 2.64 -1.73 -7.50
C ALA A 49 1.92 -0.48 -6.98
N VAL A 50 1.92 -0.34 -5.67
CA VAL A 50 1.28 0.78 -4.96
C VAL A 50 2.20 1.99 -4.95
N LYS A 51 3.48 1.76 -4.66
CA LYS A 51 4.48 2.83 -4.57
C LYS A 51 5.28 2.94 -5.87
N VAL A 52 5.50 4.17 -6.30
CA VAL A 52 6.21 4.51 -7.54
C VAL A 52 7.29 5.55 -7.30
N ILE A 53 8.21 5.71 -8.25
CA ILE A 53 9.23 6.79 -8.25
C ILE A 53 9.05 7.61 -9.53
N ILE A 54 9.12 8.94 -9.41
CA ILE A 54 9.23 9.85 -10.55
C ILE A 54 10.70 10.24 -10.68
N TYR A 55 11.26 10.18 -11.89
CA TYR A 55 12.64 10.57 -12.15
C TYR A 55 12.77 11.36 -13.47
N LYS A 56 13.82 12.15 -13.58
CA LYS A 56 14.06 13.05 -14.74
C LYS A 56 14.87 12.34 -15.84
N ASN A 57 16.12 12.08 -15.59
CA ASN A 57 17.06 11.48 -16.56
C ASN A 57 17.48 10.09 -16.11
N GLU A 58 17.95 9.97 -14.89
CA GLU A 58 18.45 8.71 -14.32
C GLU A 58 17.58 8.30 -13.14
N MET A 59 17.21 7.02 -13.15
CA MET A 59 16.49 6.39 -12.06
C MET A 59 17.47 6.12 -10.91
N PRO A 60 17.08 6.31 -9.64
CA PRO A 60 17.91 5.88 -8.53
C PRO A 60 18.17 4.37 -8.57
N ASN A 61 19.28 3.95 -8.02
CA ASN A 61 19.57 2.53 -7.88
C ASN A 61 18.59 1.90 -6.91
N ILE A 62 17.77 0.98 -7.43
CA ILE A 62 16.76 0.24 -6.68
C ILE A 62 17.12 -1.24 -6.74
N ILE A 63 16.98 -1.90 -5.60
CA ILE A 63 17.14 -3.35 -5.46
C ILE A 63 15.91 -3.93 -4.76
N ILE A 64 15.81 -5.24 -4.78
CA ILE A 64 14.94 -5.95 -3.86
C ILE A 64 15.80 -6.55 -2.74
N CYS A 65 15.51 -6.17 -1.50
CA CYS A 65 16.05 -6.82 -0.31
C CYS A 65 15.16 -8.03 -0.02
N LYS A 66 15.69 -9.23 -0.26
CA LYS A 66 15.03 -10.50 0.00
C LYS A 66 15.43 -10.99 1.39
N ILE A 67 14.46 -11.15 2.28
CA ILE A 67 14.69 -11.65 3.64
C ILE A 67 13.98 -13.00 3.77
N THR A 68 14.73 -14.05 4.08
CA THR A 68 14.21 -15.39 4.33
C THR A 68 14.17 -15.66 5.83
N PHE A 69 13.03 -16.06 6.34
CA PHE A 69 12.80 -16.33 7.75
C PHE A 69 12.70 -17.84 8.04
N ASN A 70 12.85 -18.23 9.30
CA ASN A 70 12.67 -19.62 9.73
C ASN A 70 11.20 -20.03 9.87
N SER A 71 10.26 -19.10 9.76
CA SER A 71 8.82 -19.35 9.86
C SER A 71 8.05 -18.31 9.02
N GLU A 72 6.74 -18.53 8.84
CA GLU A 72 5.87 -17.60 8.16
C GLU A 72 5.88 -16.20 8.81
N VAL A 73 5.86 -15.19 7.99
CA VAL A 73 5.83 -13.79 8.41
C VAL A 73 4.64 -13.05 7.80
N LYS A 74 4.17 -12.03 8.49
CA LYS A 74 3.11 -11.15 8.00
C LYS A 74 3.71 -9.81 7.55
N HIS A 75 3.13 -9.22 6.51
CA HIS A 75 3.49 -7.89 6.03
C HIS A 75 3.66 -6.86 7.16
N THR A 76 2.72 -6.83 8.12
CA THR A 76 2.74 -5.90 9.26
C THR A 76 3.93 -6.09 10.20
N MET A 77 4.47 -7.31 10.29
CA MET A 77 5.66 -7.59 11.11
C MET A 77 6.91 -7.03 10.45
N VAL A 78 7.07 -7.28 9.15
CA VAL A 78 8.19 -6.75 8.35
C VAL A 78 8.16 -5.23 8.32
N LEU A 79 7.00 -4.64 8.04
CA LEU A 79 6.79 -3.18 8.06
C LEU A 79 7.17 -2.56 9.41
N LYS A 80 6.75 -3.18 10.52
CA LYS A 80 7.13 -2.73 11.87
C LYS A 80 8.64 -2.85 12.10
N GLY A 81 9.28 -3.91 11.61
CA GLY A 81 10.74 -4.07 11.68
C GLY A 81 11.47 -2.93 10.98
N LEU A 82 11.04 -2.56 9.76
CA LEU A 82 11.63 -1.42 9.03
C LEU A 82 11.44 -0.09 9.78
N PHE A 83 10.28 0.14 10.38
CA PHE A 83 10.06 1.35 11.19
C PHE A 83 10.89 1.36 12.48
N ASN A 84 11.11 0.20 13.11
CA ASN A 84 11.99 0.09 14.29
C ASN A 84 13.45 0.43 13.96
N LEU A 85 13.89 0.22 12.70
CA LEU A 85 15.19 0.70 12.20
C LEU A 85 15.22 2.23 11.99
N GLY A 86 14.12 2.95 12.19
CA GLY A 86 14.03 4.38 11.91
C GLY A 86 13.84 4.71 10.42
N LEU A 87 13.60 3.71 9.56
CA LEU A 87 13.32 3.96 8.15
C LEU A 87 11.96 4.65 7.98
N LYS A 88 11.94 5.67 7.14
CA LYS A 88 10.71 6.38 6.79
C LYS A 88 9.97 5.65 5.68
N GLU A 89 8.65 5.81 5.61
CA GLU A 89 7.81 5.14 4.63
C GLU A 89 8.20 5.42 3.17
N ASP A 90 8.79 6.58 2.90
CA ASP A 90 9.25 7.00 1.58
C ASP A 90 10.59 6.37 1.15
N THR A 91 11.32 5.71 2.06
CA THR A 91 12.64 5.12 1.78
C THR A 91 12.58 3.69 1.23
N PHE A 92 11.42 3.05 1.29
CA PHE A 92 11.18 1.72 0.73
C PHE A 92 9.85 1.68 -0.04
N GLY A 93 9.81 0.82 -1.04
CA GLY A 93 8.64 0.55 -1.87
C GLY A 93 7.68 -0.44 -1.22
N ASP A 94 7.03 -1.22 -2.08
CA ASP A 94 6.11 -2.26 -1.62
C ASP A 94 6.89 -3.40 -0.93
N ILE A 95 6.23 -4.00 0.05
CA ILE A 95 6.67 -5.21 0.73
C ILE A 95 5.79 -6.35 0.23
N ILE A 96 6.38 -7.37 -0.38
CA ILE A 96 5.68 -8.55 -0.87
C ILE A 96 6.08 -9.74 0.01
N ILE A 97 5.08 -10.43 0.53
CA ILE A 97 5.30 -11.63 1.35
C ILE A 97 4.90 -12.86 0.52
N MET A 98 5.80 -13.82 0.46
CA MET A 98 5.56 -15.14 -0.12
C MET A 98 6.06 -16.18 0.89
N ASP A 99 5.13 -16.87 1.53
CA ASP A 99 5.41 -17.84 2.59
C ASP A 99 6.28 -17.27 3.73
N ASN A 100 7.50 -17.74 3.85
CA ASN A 100 8.49 -17.28 4.84
C ASN A 100 9.51 -16.28 4.25
N ILE A 101 9.21 -15.66 3.11
CA ILE A 101 10.11 -14.72 2.45
C ILE A 101 9.44 -13.35 2.32
N ALA A 102 10.16 -12.31 2.70
CA ALA A 102 9.79 -10.92 2.42
C ALA A 102 10.68 -10.35 1.30
N TYR A 103 10.06 -9.74 0.31
CA TYR A 103 10.70 -8.99 -0.76
C TYR A 103 10.37 -7.51 -0.56
N ILE A 104 11.39 -6.68 -0.37
CA ILE A 104 11.25 -5.26 -0.06
C ILE A 104 11.95 -4.47 -1.14
N TYR A 105 11.21 -3.68 -1.92
CA TYR A 105 11.84 -2.71 -2.81
C TYR A 105 12.51 -1.63 -2.00
N LEU A 106 13.80 -1.39 -2.24
CA LEU A 106 14.64 -0.54 -1.41
C LEU A 106 15.57 0.30 -2.29
N LEU A 107 15.85 1.54 -1.89
CA LEU A 107 16.98 2.27 -2.44
C LEU A 107 18.27 1.53 -2.07
N GLU A 108 19.14 1.28 -3.04
CA GLU A 108 20.33 0.45 -2.88
C GLU A 108 21.22 0.90 -1.72
N GLU A 109 21.33 2.21 -1.51
CA GLU A 109 22.13 2.82 -0.43
C GLU A 109 21.72 2.38 0.99
N LEU A 110 20.51 1.84 1.16
CA LEU A 110 19.97 1.39 2.44
C LEU A 110 20.14 -0.12 2.65
N TYR A 111 20.61 -0.85 1.64
CA TYR A 111 20.67 -2.31 1.70
C TYR A 111 21.54 -2.82 2.84
N ASP A 112 22.78 -2.31 2.96
CA ASP A 112 23.71 -2.77 4.00
C ASP A 112 23.19 -2.42 5.39
N TYR A 113 22.58 -1.24 5.54
CA TYR A 113 21.98 -0.85 6.81
C TYR A 113 20.87 -1.83 7.22
N VAL A 114 19.97 -2.19 6.29
CA VAL A 114 18.92 -3.18 6.55
C VAL A 114 19.54 -4.55 6.81
N LYS A 115 20.50 -4.99 6.00
CA LYS A 115 21.14 -6.30 6.11
C LYS A 115 21.75 -6.56 7.49
N TYR A 116 22.42 -5.55 8.06
CA TYR A 116 23.14 -5.71 9.33
C TYR A 116 22.30 -5.39 10.57
N ASN A 117 21.17 -4.68 10.42
CA ASN A 117 20.42 -4.18 11.58
C ASN A 117 18.97 -4.67 11.63
N PHE A 118 18.44 -5.29 10.56
CA PHE A 118 17.05 -5.72 10.54
C PHE A 118 16.86 -6.96 11.41
N GLU A 119 15.89 -6.89 12.30
CA GLU A 119 15.49 -7.99 13.17
C GLU A 119 13.97 -8.04 13.38
N LEU A 120 13.45 -9.19 13.71
CA LEU A 120 12.08 -9.39 14.16
C LEU A 120 12.06 -10.11 15.50
N ASN A 121 11.23 -9.62 16.42
CA ASN A 121 11.03 -10.31 17.69
C ASN A 121 10.47 -11.72 17.46
N LYS A 122 11.14 -12.73 18.06
CA LYS A 122 10.73 -14.16 18.07
C LYS A 122 10.76 -14.86 16.69
N ILE A 123 11.31 -14.25 15.64
CA ILE A 123 11.44 -14.87 14.33
C ILE A 123 12.89 -14.68 13.89
N SER A 124 13.59 -15.79 13.63
CA SER A 124 14.96 -15.79 13.18
C SER A 124 15.03 -15.57 11.68
N ILE A 125 16.04 -14.81 11.27
CA ILE A 125 16.36 -14.56 9.87
C ILE A 125 17.38 -15.61 9.44
N ASN A 126 17.08 -16.34 8.38
CA ASN A 126 18.00 -17.31 7.80
C ASN A 126 18.99 -16.62 6.87
N ASN A 127 18.52 -15.68 6.05
CA ASN A 127 19.36 -14.96 5.09
C ASN A 127 18.74 -13.62 4.68
N ILE A 128 19.60 -12.66 4.29
CA ILE A 128 19.23 -11.39 3.66
C ILE A 128 20.07 -11.24 2.39
N ASP A 129 19.40 -11.29 1.24
CA ASP A 129 20.02 -11.22 -0.07
C ASP A 129 19.61 -9.94 -0.79
N LYS A 130 20.54 -9.44 -1.62
CA LYS A 130 20.27 -8.39 -2.60
C LYS A 130 19.95 -9.06 -3.93
N ILE A 131 18.78 -8.79 -4.50
CA ILE A 131 18.38 -9.29 -5.80
C ILE A 131 17.97 -8.14 -6.73
N ASP A 132 17.95 -8.41 -8.03
CA ASP A 132 17.64 -7.42 -9.05
C ASP A 132 16.20 -6.91 -8.90
N LYS A 133 16.00 -5.60 -9.15
CA LYS A 133 14.70 -4.94 -9.06
C LYS A 133 13.63 -5.50 -10.00
N ASP A 134 14.05 -6.12 -11.11
CA ASP A 134 13.13 -6.68 -12.10
C ASP A 134 12.74 -8.15 -11.81
N TYR A 135 13.29 -8.76 -10.75
CA TYR A 135 12.97 -10.13 -10.33
C TYR A 135 11.47 -10.39 -10.15
N LEU A 136 10.74 -9.41 -9.63
CA LEU A 136 9.29 -9.50 -9.42
C LEU A 136 8.48 -8.69 -10.46
N LYS A 137 9.04 -8.37 -11.62
CA LYS A 137 8.37 -7.56 -12.65
C LYS A 137 7.03 -8.16 -13.11
N ALA A 138 6.96 -9.50 -13.19
CA ALA A 138 5.75 -10.25 -13.55
C ALA A 138 4.88 -10.63 -12.32
N TYR A 139 5.19 -10.11 -11.13
CA TYR A 139 4.41 -10.40 -9.94
C TYR A 139 3.00 -9.81 -10.06
N GLU A 140 2.01 -10.64 -9.73
CA GLU A 140 0.61 -10.25 -9.60
C GLU A 140 0.13 -10.57 -8.18
N PRO A 141 -0.43 -9.58 -7.45
CA PRO A 141 -1.02 -9.83 -6.14
C PRO A 141 -2.13 -10.87 -6.22
N LYS A 142 -2.20 -11.74 -5.23
CA LYS A 142 -3.30 -12.70 -5.10
C LYS A 142 -4.51 -12.02 -4.46
N PHE A 143 -5.68 -12.39 -4.96
CA PHE A 143 -6.96 -11.88 -4.46
C PHE A 143 -7.92 -13.03 -4.16
N GLU A 144 -8.63 -12.88 -3.06
CA GLU A 144 -9.83 -13.66 -2.76
C GLU A 144 -11.04 -12.84 -3.22
N LYS A 145 -11.83 -13.38 -4.17
CA LYS A 145 -13.08 -12.75 -4.59
C LYS A 145 -14.17 -13.03 -3.57
N ILE A 146 -14.79 -11.97 -3.07
CA ILE A 146 -15.90 -12.00 -2.12
C ILE A 146 -17.12 -11.35 -2.76
N GLU A 147 -18.26 -12.03 -2.70
CA GLU A 147 -19.54 -11.47 -3.11
C GLU A 147 -20.36 -11.11 -1.87
N LEU A 148 -20.81 -9.86 -1.78
CA LEU A 148 -21.53 -9.34 -0.64
C LEU A 148 -22.90 -8.81 -1.03
N LEU A 149 -23.90 -9.14 -0.21
CA LEU A 149 -25.21 -8.50 -0.27
C LEU A 149 -25.17 -7.25 0.61
N VAL A 150 -25.41 -6.09 0.01
CA VAL A 150 -25.44 -4.80 0.71
C VAL A 150 -26.73 -4.03 0.35
N SER A 151 -27.23 -3.24 1.31
CA SER A 151 -28.40 -2.38 1.07
C SER A 151 -28.00 -1.05 0.39
N SER A 152 -26.72 -0.68 0.44
CA SER A 152 -26.18 0.56 -0.11
C SER A 152 -24.70 0.40 -0.41
N LEU A 153 -24.18 1.15 -1.39
CA LEU A 153 -22.76 1.23 -1.73
C LEU A 153 -21.98 2.16 -0.77
N ARG A 154 -22.60 2.67 0.27
CA ARG A 154 -21.89 3.45 1.31
C ARG A 154 -20.84 2.57 1.97
N ILE A 155 -19.66 3.13 2.17
CA ILE A 155 -18.51 2.39 2.72
C ILE A 155 -18.81 1.81 4.10
N ASP A 156 -19.55 2.50 4.97
CA ASP A 156 -19.95 2.00 6.29
C ASP A 156 -20.83 0.74 6.18
N ASN A 157 -21.74 0.68 5.20
CA ASN A 157 -22.60 -0.47 4.95
C ASN A 157 -21.79 -1.66 4.41
N VAL A 158 -20.89 -1.39 3.47
CA VAL A 158 -19.98 -2.42 2.91
C VAL A 158 -19.07 -2.99 3.99
N ILE A 159 -18.45 -2.13 4.82
CA ILE A 159 -17.60 -2.59 5.93
C ILE A 159 -18.40 -3.42 6.93
N SER A 160 -19.62 -3.00 7.28
CA SER A 160 -20.52 -3.77 8.16
C SER A 160 -20.78 -5.17 7.61
N SER A 161 -21.00 -5.28 6.30
CA SER A 161 -21.23 -6.59 5.64
C SER A 161 -19.98 -7.47 5.60
N ILE A 162 -18.76 -6.88 5.54
CA ILE A 162 -17.50 -7.62 5.59
C ILE A 162 -17.21 -8.12 7.01
N THR A 163 -17.45 -7.29 8.01
CA THR A 163 -17.00 -7.53 9.39
C THR A 163 -18.07 -8.15 10.27
N ASN A 164 -19.34 -8.11 9.85
CA ASN A 164 -20.52 -8.40 10.67
C ASN A 164 -20.60 -7.54 11.95
N ASP A 165 -19.94 -6.38 11.94
CA ASP A 165 -19.93 -5.45 13.08
C ASP A 165 -21.23 -4.64 13.16
N SER A 166 -21.62 -4.27 14.40
CA SER A 166 -22.75 -3.36 14.63
C SER A 166 -22.44 -1.96 14.09
N ARG A 167 -23.48 -1.19 13.76
CA ARG A 167 -23.36 0.20 13.31
C ARG A 167 -22.54 1.07 14.26
N LYS A 168 -22.67 0.86 15.57
CA LYS A 168 -21.90 1.59 16.60
C LYS A 168 -20.41 1.29 16.50
N SER A 169 -20.06 0.01 16.33
CA SER A 169 -18.67 -0.44 16.14
C SER A 169 -18.07 0.15 14.87
N ILE A 170 -18.82 0.16 13.77
CA ILE A 170 -18.36 0.74 12.50
C ILE A 170 -18.05 2.23 12.67
N ILE A 171 -18.95 3.01 13.29
CA ILE A 171 -18.73 4.44 13.54
C ILE A 171 -17.46 4.66 14.38
N SER A 172 -17.20 3.83 15.41
CA SER A 172 -15.96 3.91 16.20
C SER A 172 -14.73 3.72 15.34
N ARG A 173 -14.73 2.74 14.40
CA ARG A 173 -13.59 2.50 13.49
C ARG A 173 -13.22 3.74 12.68
N PHE A 174 -14.20 4.53 12.21
CA PHE A 174 -13.95 5.79 11.49
C PHE A 174 -13.35 6.84 12.41
N LYS A 175 -13.88 7.01 13.64
CA LYS A 175 -13.35 7.95 14.64
C LYS A 175 -11.92 7.61 15.06
N ASP A 176 -11.61 6.33 15.17
CA ASP A 176 -10.30 5.82 15.59
C ASP A 176 -9.27 5.75 14.43
N ASN A 177 -9.61 6.31 13.27
CA ASN A 177 -8.77 6.30 12.07
C ASN A 177 -8.36 4.87 11.61
N HIS A 178 -9.25 3.90 11.77
CA HIS A 178 -9.03 2.51 11.40
C HIS A 178 -9.43 2.19 9.96
N ILE A 179 -9.99 3.14 9.24
CA ILE A 179 -10.44 2.99 7.86
C ILE A 179 -9.63 3.91 6.96
N LEU A 180 -9.07 3.34 5.91
CA LEU A 180 -8.47 4.10 4.82
C LEU A 180 -9.29 3.88 3.56
N LEU A 181 -9.43 4.93 2.75
CA LEU A 181 -9.95 4.86 1.39
C LEU A 181 -8.91 5.48 0.45
N ASN A 182 -8.50 4.74 -0.57
CA ASN A 182 -7.49 5.15 -1.52
C ASN A 182 -6.22 5.68 -0.82
N TYR A 183 -5.79 4.95 0.22
CA TYR A 183 -4.61 5.22 1.07
C TYR A 183 -4.70 6.44 2.01
N ASP A 184 -5.85 7.13 2.04
CA ASP A 184 -6.11 8.23 2.98
C ASP A 184 -6.97 7.79 4.16
N ILE A 185 -6.70 8.34 5.35
CA ILE A 185 -7.55 8.14 6.51
C ILE A 185 -8.93 8.71 6.22
N LEU A 186 -9.94 7.85 6.26
CA LEU A 186 -11.31 8.22 6.03
C LEU A 186 -12.04 8.48 7.36
N LYS A 187 -12.47 9.72 7.57
CA LYS A 187 -13.24 10.13 8.76
C LYS A 187 -14.74 10.10 8.53
N LYS A 188 -15.19 10.31 7.28
CA LYS A 188 -16.59 10.29 6.89
C LYS A 188 -17.02 8.86 6.57
N ASN A 189 -18.14 8.43 7.10
CA ASN A 189 -18.65 7.07 6.91
C ASN A 189 -19.71 6.94 5.81
N ASP A 190 -20.16 8.04 5.24
CA ASP A 190 -21.24 8.13 4.25
C ASP A 190 -20.77 8.26 2.80
N ILE A 191 -19.49 7.97 2.55
CA ILE A 191 -18.91 7.99 1.20
C ILE A 191 -19.38 6.76 0.43
N TYR A 192 -19.81 6.98 -0.82
CA TYR A 192 -20.15 5.90 -1.75
C TYR A 192 -18.89 5.40 -2.46
N LEU A 193 -18.69 4.09 -2.48
CA LEU A 193 -17.60 3.44 -3.19
C LEU A 193 -17.80 3.56 -4.71
N LYS A 194 -16.70 3.77 -5.42
CA LYS A 194 -16.59 3.77 -6.89
C LYS A 194 -15.77 2.57 -7.34
N ASP A 195 -16.05 2.09 -8.55
CA ASP A 195 -15.30 0.97 -9.12
C ASP A 195 -13.78 1.24 -9.09
N GLY A 196 -13.04 0.27 -8.59
CA GLY A 196 -11.60 0.38 -8.40
C GLY A 196 -11.15 0.99 -7.06
N ASP A 197 -12.07 1.54 -6.24
CA ASP A 197 -11.70 2.06 -4.92
C ASP A 197 -11.05 0.98 -4.06
N VAL A 198 -9.91 1.34 -3.47
CA VAL A 198 -9.16 0.48 -2.53
C VAL A 198 -9.38 0.99 -1.11
N PHE A 199 -9.84 0.13 -0.23
CA PHE A 199 -10.00 0.49 1.17
C PHE A 199 -9.36 -0.53 2.11
N SER A 200 -8.89 -0.05 3.24
CA SER A 200 -8.27 -0.88 4.27
C SER A 200 -9.02 -0.74 5.59
N ILE A 201 -9.20 -1.86 6.26
CA ILE A 201 -9.80 -1.96 7.58
C ILE A 201 -8.73 -2.49 8.52
N ARG A 202 -8.30 -1.68 9.48
CA ARG A 202 -7.22 -2.04 10.41
C ARG A 202 -7.51 -3.38 11.09
N ARG A 203 -6.54 -4.29 11.09
CA ARG A 203 -6.57 -5.66 11.63
C ARG A 203 -7.47 -6.65 10.88
N ILE A 204 -8.12 -6.25 9.80
CA ILE A 204 -9.01 -7.12 9.02
C ILE A 204 -8.44 -7.37 7.63
N GLY A 205 -8.05 -6.31 6.91
CA GLY A 205 -7.44 -6.48 5.60
C GLY A 205 -7.57 -5.27 4.69
N LYS A 206 -7.04 -5.44 3.49
CA LYS A 206 -7.12 -4.51 2.36
C LYS A 206 -8.05 -5.10 1.30
N PHE A 207 -8.90 -4.26 0.75
CA PHE A 207 -9.96 -4.65 -0.17
C PHE A 207 -10.00 -3.70 -1.37
N ARG A 208 -10.42 -4.22 -2.53
CA ARG A 208 -10.74 -3.43 -3.72
C ARG A 208 -12.19 -3.67 -4.09
N TYR A 209 -12.97 -2.60 -4.24
CA TYR A 209 -14.32 -2.67 -4.76
C TYR A 209 -14.28 -2.85 -6.27
N ASN A 210 -14.98 -3.87 -6.79
CA ASN A 210 -14.94 -4.28 -8.18
C ASN A 210 -16.33 -4.21 -8.85
N GLY A 211 -17.22 -3.35 -8.33
CA GLY A 211 -18.50 -3.05 -8.93
C GLY A 211 -19.69 -3.89 -8.48
N ILE A 212 -20.82 -3.58 -9.06
CA ILE A 212 -22.10 -4.25 -8.82
C ILE A 212 -22.20 -5.46 -9.74
N ILE A 213 -22.49 -6.63 -9.18
CA ILE A 213 -22.81 -7.85 -9.96
C ILE A 213 -24.27 -7.81 -10.41
N LYS A 214 -25.20 -7.51 -9.49
CA LYS A 214 -26.63 -7.38 -9.79
C LYS A 214 -27.39 -6.59 -8.72
N ASN A 215 -28.52 -6.00 -9.13
CA ASN A 215 -29.52 -5.43 -8.23
C ASN A 215 -30.44 -6.52 -7.67
N THR A 216 -30.86 -6.39 -6.43
CA THR A 216 -31.81 -7.29 -5.81
C THR A 216 -33.25 -6.77 -5.98
N LYS A 217 -34.22 -7.65 -5.95
CA LYS A 217 -35.67 -7.29 -6.02
C LYS A 217 -36.11 -6.38 -4.86
N LYS A 218 -35.36 -6.35 -3.75
CA LYS A 218 -35.64 -5.55 -2.53
C LYS A 218 -34.86 -4.23 -2.50
N GLY A 219 -34.25 -3.77 -3.60
CA GLY A 219 -33.55 -2.49 -3.70
C GLY A 219 -32.11 -2.50 -3.16
N GLY A 220 -31.53 -3.67 -2.83
CA GLY A 220 -30.12 -3.81 -2.47
C GLY A 220 -29.26 -4.23 -3.66
N PHE A 221 -27.97 -4.46 -3.40
CA PHE A 221 -26.97 -4.80 -4.40
C PHE A 221 -26.21 -6.08 -4.00
N ILE A 222 -25.90 -6.94 -4.97
CA ILE A 222 -24.81 -7.91 -4.84
C ILE A 222 -23.60 -7.28 -5.50
N ILE A 223 -22.53 -7.10 -4.71
CA ILE A 223 -21.30 -6.45 -5.13
C ILE A 223 -20.12 -7.43 -5.12
N SER A 224 -19.11 -7.14 -5.94
CA SER A 224 -17.85 -7.88 -5.98
C SER A 224 -16.77 -7.08 -5.22
N ILE A 225 -16.10 -7.75 -4.31
CA ILE A 225 -14.94 -7.22 -3.55
C ILE A 225 -13.77 -8.17 -3.75
N TYR A 226 -12.59 -7.64 -3.99
CA TYR A 226 -11.34 -8.39 -3.96
C TYR A 226 -10.61 -8.09 -2.66
N LYS A 227 -10.36 -9.12 -1.86
CA LYS A 227 -9.51 -9.03 -0.68
C LYS A 227 -8.09 -9.40 -1.07
N TYR A 228 -7.13 -8.56 -0.74
CA TYR A 228 -5.71 -8.85 -0.89
C TYR A 228 -5.31 -9.94 0.12
N ILE A 229 -4.64 -11.00 -0.37
CA ILE A 229 -4.16 -12.13 0.43
C ILE A 229 -2.67 -11.95 0.73
#